data_7b10b577743723a6824bb5d9e723e6c3
#
_entry.id   7b10b577743723a6824bb5d9e723e6c3
#
_cell.length_a   1.000
_cell.length_b   1.000
_cell.length_c   1.000
_cell.angle_alpha   90.00
_cell.angle_beta   90.00
_cell.angle_gamma   90.00
#
_symmetry.space_group_name_H-M   'P 1'
#
loop_
_entity.id
_entity.type
_entity.pdbx_description
1 polymer ?
#
loop_
_entity_poly.entity_id
_entity_poly.type
_entity_poly.pdbx_seq_one_letter_code
_entity_poly.pdbx_strand_id
1 'polypeptide(L)'
;GISDFKSVVNPFDSSKLNNIWHDYIGAIRHVGLYRKKNILHVFFSRIGDKPERIIHTSINLDKNLDKDWRIGNFSEVIKPDEDYEGAKLIMKESTAGAAHYPENALRDPYLMRDSNLFYLFYSVAGEQGIAFSQFKELPSI
;
A
#
# COMPACT_ATOMS: atom_id res chain seq x y z
N GLY A 1 -5.06 23.12 18.79
CA GLY A 1 -5.93 21.97 18.88
C GLY A 1 -6.14 21.39 17.50
N ILE A 2 -6.02 20.08 17.39
CA ILE A 2 -6.38 19.31 16.18
C ILE A 2 -7.90 19.25 16.20
N SER A 3 -8.55 20.28 15.73
CA SER A 3 -10.01 20.39 15.83
C SER A 3 -10.65 20.20 14.51
N ASP A 4 -10.39 19.71 13.52
CA ASP A 4 -11.23 19.50 12.34
C ASP A 4 -10.66 18.42 11.40
N PHE A 5 -10.74 17.15 11.80
CA PHE A 5 -10.83 16.07 10.85
C PHE A 5 -12.20 16.16 10.13
N LYS A 6 -12.30 17.07 9.19
CA LYS A 6 -13.37 16.98 8.22
C LYS A 6 -13.14 15.72 7.41
N SER A 7 -14.17 14.89 7.34
CA SER A 7 -14.23 13.78 6.40
C SER A 7 -13.99 14.33 4.98
N VAL A 8 -12.75 14.27 4.55
CA VAL A 8 -12.38 14.61 3.18
C VAL A 8 -12.77 13.43 2.29
N VAL A 9 -13.14 13.72 1.07
CA VAL A 9 -13.50 12.75 0.02
C VAL A 9 -12.60 11.53 0.07
N ASN A 10 -13.19 10.36 0.16
CA ASN A 10 -12.46 9.12 0.00
C ASN A 10 -11.97 9.02 -1.46
N PRO A 11 -10.67 9.17 -1.75
CA PRO A 11 -10.16 9.07 -3.11
C PRO A 11 -10.28 7.66 -3.68
N PHE A 12 -10.55 6.70 -2.82
CA PHE A 12 -10.83 5.29 -3.15
C PHE A 12 -12.34 5.01 -3.26
N ASP A 13 -13.18 6.04 -3.37
CA ASP A 13 -14.61 5.86 -3.63
C ASP A 13 -14.79 5.16 -4.98
N SER A 14 -15.32 3.95 -4.91
CA SER A 14 -15.51 3.08 -6.07
C SER A 14 -16.40 3.70 -7.16
N SER A 15 -17.31 4.61 -6.80
CA SER A 15 -18.17 5.31 -7.77
C SER A 15 -17.38 6.23 -8.72
N LYS A 16 -16.14 6.56 -8.40
CA LYS A 16 -15.28 7.47 -9.14
C LYS A 16 -14.18 6.77 -9.94
N LEU A 17 -14.12 5.44 -9.87
CA LEU A 17 -13.11 4.64 -10.52
C LEU A 17 -13.64 3.94 -11.76
N ASN A 18 -12.76 3.72 -12.71
CA ASN A 18 -13.04 2.87 -13.85
C ASN A 18 -13.29 1.42 -13.38
N ASN A 19 -14.20 0.71 -14.03
CA ASN A 19 -14.66 -0.63 -13.67
C ASN A 19 -13.56 -1.66 -13.35
N ILE A 20 -12.37 -1.48 -13.92
CA ILE A 20 -11.21 -2.37 -13.69
C ILE A 20 -10.71 -2.37 -12.23
N TRP A 21 -10.97 -1.28 -11.49
CA TRP A 21 -10.46 -1.08 -10.15
C TRP A 21 -11.51 -1.23 -9.07
N HIS A 22 -12.75 -1.44 -9.46
CA HIS A 22 -13.88 -1.55 -8.53
C HIS A 22 -13.68 -2.64 -7.49
N ASP A 23 -13.13 -3.78 -7.91
CA ASP A 23 -12.85 -4.91 -7.03
C ASP A 23 -11.60 -4.69 -6.17
N TYR A 24 -10.78 -3.70 -6.52
CA TYR A 24 -9.52 -3.42 -5.82
C TYR A 24 -9.70 -2.70 -4.48
N ILE A 25 -10.75 -1.95 -4.30
CA ILE A 25 -10.84 -0.96 -3.22
C ILE A 25 -11.45 -1.51 -1.94
N GLY A 26 -12.35 -2.45 -2.03
CA GLY A 26 -13.07 -2.97 -0.86
C GLY A 26 -12.19 -3.70 0.17
N ALA A 27 -10.92 -3.95 -0.15
CA ALA A 27 -10.05 -4.80 0.65
C ALA A 27 -8.70 -4.15 0.99
N ILE A 28 -8.53 -2.84 0.76
CA ILE A 28 -7.31 -2.10 1.10
C ILE A 28 -7.15 -2.08 2.61
N ARG A 29 -5.94 -2.40 3.06
CA ARG A 29 -5.55 -2.28 4.46
C ARG A 29 -4.10 -1.84 4.61
N HIS A 30 -3.74 -1.40 5.81
CA HIS A 30 -2.36 -1.08 6.20
C HIS A 30 -1.69 -0.08 5.25
N VAL A 31 -2.19 1.13 5.26
CA VAL A 31 -1.76 2.19 4.33
C VAL A 31 -0.55 2.93 4.87
N GLY A 32 0.54 2.95 4.11
CA GLY A 32 1.70 3.82 4.30
C GLY A 32 1.65 5.00 3.35
N LEU A 33 1.93 6.20 3.83
CA LEU A 33 1.84 7.44 3.05
C LEU A 33 3.20 8.14 2.99
N TYR A 34 3.53 8.68 1.82
CA TYR A 34 4.69 9.54 1.65
C TYR A 34 4.37 10.68 0.67
N ARG A 35 4.56 11.92 1.14
CA ARG A 35 4.34 13.10 0.31
C ARG A 35 5.66 13.60 -0.30
N LYS A 36 5.68 13.72 -1.63
CA LYS A 36 6.76 14.37 -2.37
C LYS A 36 6.17 15.53 -3.19
N LYS A 37 6.45 16.76 -2.79
CA LYS A 37 5.81 17.96 -3.38
C LYS A 37 4.28 17.84 -3.33
N ASN A 38 3.65 17.86 -4.50
CA ASN A 38 2.20 17.81 -4.67
C ASN A 38 1.68 16.40 -4.98
N ILE A 39 2.53 15.40 -4.87
CA ILE A 39 2.14 13.99 -5.03
C ILE A 39 2.14 13.30 -3.67
N LEU A 40 1.03 12.67 -3.34
CA LEU A 40 0.92 11.74 -2.23
C LEU A 40 1.09 10.33 -2.78
N HIS A 41 2.19 9.68 -2.43
CA HIS A 41 2.42 8.26 -2.69
C HIS A 41 1.72 7.44 -1.62
N VAL A 42 0.98 6.43 -2.04
CA VAL A 42 0.18 5.56 -1.18
C VAL A 42 0.64 4.14 -1.39
N PHE A 43 1.17 3.53 -0.35
CA PHE A 43 1.56 2.13 -0.31
C PHE A 43 0.55 1.37 0.55
N PHE A 44 0.13 0.20 0.13
CA PHE A 44 -0.88 -0.57 0.84
C PHE A 44 -0.78 -2.05 0.49
N SER A 45 -1.40 -2.89 1.30
CA SER A 45 -1.68 -4.28 0.96
C SER A 45 -3.18 -4.50 0.84
N ARG A 46 -3.57 -5.69 0.40
CA ARG A 46 -4.96 -5.98 0.09
C ARG A 46 -5.38 -7.36 0.57
N ILE A 47 -6.49 -7.42 1.29
CA ILE A 47 -7.16 -8.68 1.65
C ILE A 47 -7.67 -9.34 0.37
N GLY A 48 -7.50 -10.65 0.27
CA GLY A 48 -7.91 -11.44 -0.88
C GLY A 48 -6.85 -11.59 -1.97
N ASP A 49 -5.75 -10.84 -1.90
CA ASP A 49 -4.63 -11.04 -2.83
C ASP A 49 -3.94 -12.39 -2.62
N LYS A 50 -3.39 -12.92 -3.71
CA LYS A 50 -2.72 -14.22 -3.74
C LYS A 50 -1.41 -14.14 -4.52
N PRO A 51 -0.27 -13.96 -3.85
CA PRO A 51 -0.11 -13.65 -2.43
C PRO A 51 -0.48 -12.20 -2.12
N GLU A 52 -0.71 -11.90 -0.83
CA GLU A 52 -0.79 -10.52 -0.38
C GLU A 52 0.56 -9.84 -0.53
N ARG A 53 0.58 -8.62 -1.07
CA ARG A 53 1.77 -7.91 -1.52
C ARG A 53 1.62 -6.40 -1.32
N ILE A 54 2.73 -5.69 -1.42
CA ILE A 54 2.69 -4.23 -1.33
C ILE A 54 2.45 -3.64 -2.72
N ILE A 55 1.43 -2.81 -2.80
CA ILE A 55 0.97 -2.11 -3.99
C ILE A 55 1.15 -0.61 -3.76
N HIS A 56 1.44 0.12 -4.82
CA HIS A 56 1.57 1.57 -4.83
C HIS A 56 0.54 2.19 -5.76
N THR A 57 0.05 3.35 -5.35
CA THR A 57 -0.63 4.31 -6.20
C THR A 57 -0.25 5.73 -5.78
N SER A 58 -0.72 6.73 -6.50
CA SER A 58 -0.46 8.13 -6.18
C SER A 58 -1.72 8.97 -6.28
N ILE A 59 -1.71 10.09 -5.57
CA ILE A 59 -2.76 11.11 -5.61
C ILE A 59 -2.10 12.46 -5.89
N ASN A 60 -2.57 13.17 -6.90
CA ASN A 60 -2.13 14.52 -7.16
C ASN A 60 -2.90 15.50 -6.25
N LEU A 61 -2.16 16.25 -5.44
CA LEU A 61 -2.68 17.20 -4.46
C LEU A 61 -2.81 18.64 -5.01
N ASP A 62 -2.43 18.90 -6.27
CA ASP A 62 -2.49 20.25 -6.87
C ASP A 62 -3.91 20.73 -7.15
N LYS A 63 -4.84 19.81 -7.21
CA LYS A 63 -6.23 20.16 -7.51
C LYS A 63 -6.97 20.52 -6.25
N ASN A 64 -7.88 21.49 -6.36
CA ASN A 64 -8.72 22.00 -5.26
C ASN A 64 -9.35 20.88 -4.46
N LEU A 65 -8.74 20.69 -3.43
CA LEU A 65 -8.73 19.87 -2.25
C LEU A 65 -9.74 18.72 -2.15
N ASP A 66 -10.98 18.86 -2.43
CA ASP A 66 -11.91 17.88 -1.87
C ASP A 66 -12.70 17.09 -2.93
N LYS A 67 -12.79 17.61 -4.13
CA LYS A 67 -13.67 17.05 -5.16
C LYS A 67 -12.96 16.33 -6.31
N ASP A 68 -11.65 16.63 -6.48
CA ASP A 68 -10.90 16.24 -7.66
C ASP A 68 -9.72 15.30 -7.40
N TRP A 69 -9.53 14.87 -6.17
CA TRP A 69 -8.53 13.85 -5.87
C TRP A 69 -8.90 12.54 -6.57
N ARG A 70 -7.96 12.05 -7.36
CA ARG A 70 -8.08 10.78 -8.07
C ARG A 70 -6.84 9.96 -7.80
N ILE A 71 -7.03 8.70 -7.60
CA ILE A 71 -5.92 7.75 -7.55
C ILE A 71 -5.35 7.58 -8.96
N GLY A 72 -4.03 7.47 -9.01
CA GLY A 72 -3.30 7.12 -10.22
C GLY A 72 -3.39 5.63 -10.53
N ASN A 73 -2.49 5.17 -11.38
CA ASN A 73 -2.37 3.75 -11.68
C ASN A 73 -1.88 2.96 -10.45
N PHE A 74 -2.29 1.70 -10.36
CA PHE A 74 -1.74 0.77 -9.39
C PHE A 74 -0.51 0.07 -9.96
N SER A 75 0.50 -0.10 -9.12
CA SER A 75 1.69 -0.89 -9.46
C SER A 75 2.08 -1.81 -8.31
N GLU A 76 2.46 -3.04 -8.63
CA GLU A 76 3.09 -3.94 -7.67
C GLU A 76 4.47 -3.39 -7.32
N VAL A 77 4.77 -3.24 -6.04
CA VAL A 77 6.08 -2.77 -5.56
C VAL A 77 6.94 -3.95 -5.17
N ILE A 78 6.41 -4.82 -4.33
CA ILE A 78 7.11 -6.02 -3.84
C ILE A 78 6.08 -7.08 -3.44
N LYS A 79 6.42 -8.32 -3.69
CA LYS A 79 5.70 -9.52 -3.25
C LYS A 79 6.68 -10.48 -2.58
N PRO A 80 6.21 -11.49 -1.85
CA PRO A 80 7.09 -12.49 -1.26
C PRO A 80 7.97 -13.17 -2.33
N ASP A 81 9.29 -13.06 -2.18
CA ASP A 81 10.29 -13.64 -3.08
C ASP A 81 11.36 -14.42 -2.30
N GLU A 82 11.64 -14.00 -1.09
CA GLU A 82 12.63 -14.62 -0.21
C GLU A 82 11.98 -15.58 0.81
N ASP A 83 12.76 -16.53 1.31
CA ASP A 83 12.27 -17.52 2.28
C ASP A 83 11.70 -16.88 3.55
N TYR A 84 12.38 -15.85 4.07
CA TYR A 84 11.93 -15.13 5.26
C TYR A 84 10.67 -14.29 5.03
N GLU A 85 10.34 -14.01 3.78
CA GLU A 85 9.09 -13.34 3.38
C GLU A 85 7.91 -14.31 3.27
N GLY A 86 8.17 -15.59 3.36
CA GLY A 86 7.17 -16.65 3.24
C GLY A 86 6.98 -17.16 1.82
N ALA A 87 7.90 -16.86 0.86
CA ALA A 87 7.74 -17.23 -0.54
C ALA A 87 7.58 -18.75 -0.79
N LYS A 88 8.18 -19.59 0.08
CA LYS A 88 8.05 -21.05 -0.01
C LYS A 88 6.79 -21.62 0.66
N LEU A 89 6.03 -20.78 1.36
CA LEU A 89 4.79 -21.22 1.98
C LEU A 89 3.68 -21.34 0.93
N ILE A 90 2.64 -22.07 1.28
CA ILE A 90 1.48 -22.26 0.39
C ILE A 90 0.91 -20.91 0.01
N MET A 91 0.84 -20.66 -1.29
CA MET A 91 0.22 -19.46 -1.86
C MET A 91 -1.30 -19.59 -1.76
N LYS A 92 -1.91 -18.79 -0.91
CA LYS A 92 -3.36 -18.73 -0.70
C LYS A 92 -3.84 -17.27 -0.70
N GLU A 93 -5.12 -17.08 -0.88
CA GLU A 93 -5.74 -15.77 -0.69
C GLU A 93 -5.59 -15.34 0.77
N SER A 94 -5.18 -14.08 0.98
CA SER A 94 -5.09 -13.53 2.32
C SER A 94 -6.49 -13.26 2.90
N THR A 95 -6.59 -13.40 4.21
CA THR A 95 -7.83 -13.20 4.95
C THR A 95 -7.75 -11.99 5.88
N ALA A 96 -8.89 -11.47 6.29
CA ALA A 96 -8.96 -10.41 7.29
C ALA A 96 -8.46 -10.92 8.65
N GLY A 97 -7.88 -10.00 9.44
CA GLY A 97 -7.37 -10.27 10.77
C GLY A 97 -5.86 -10.49 10.82
N ALA A 98 -5.35 -10.74 12.02
CA ALA A 98 -3.94 -10.97 12.29
C ALA A 98 -3.46 -12.33 11.77
N ALA A 99 -2.22 -12.38 11.28
CA ALA A 99 -1.57 -13.61 10.87
C ALA A 99 -0.85 -14.26 12.09
N HIS A 100 -1.54 -15.14 12.78
CA HIS A 100 -0.97 -15.85 13.94
C HIS A 100 0.08 -16.91 13.55
N TYR A 101 0.11 -17.32 12.30
CA TYR A 101 1.04 -18.30 11.74
C TYR A 101 1.70 -17.74 10.48
N PRO A 102 2.88 -18.27 10.10
CA PRO A 102 3.53 -17.84 8.87
C PRO A 102 2.64 -18.00 7.62
N GLU A 103 2.58 -16.96 6.81
CA GLU A 103 1.83 -16.91 5.55
C GLU A 103 2.70 -16.39 4.41
N ASN A 104 2.39 -16.79 3.18
CA ASN A 104 2.97 -16.20 1.99
C ASN A 104 2.30 -14.83 1.76
N ALA A 105 2.75 -13.81 2.49
CA ALA A 105 2.13 -12.48 2.51
C ALA A 105 3.08 -11.39 3.02
N LEU A 106 3.04 -10.22 2.38
CA LEU A 106 3.65 -8.97 2.86
C LEU A 106 2.58 -7.95 3.21
N ARG A 107 2.76 -7.24 4.35
CA ARG A 107 1.76 -6.31 4.91
C ARG A 107 2.42 -5.06 5.50
N ASP A 108 1.61 -4.14 6.00
CA ASP A 108 1.99 -3.01 6.85
C ASP A 108 3.11 -2.13 6.26
N PRO A 109 2.96 -1.63 5.03
CA PRO A 109 4.02 -0.84 4.42
C PRO A 109 4.21 0.49 5.16
N TYR A 110 5.48 0.85 5.38
CA TYR A 110 5.87 2.17 5.87
C TYR A 110 7.06 2.66 5.08
N LEU A 111 6.95 3.86 4.49
CA LEU A 111 8.03 4.45 3.73
C LEU A 111 8.75 5.52 4.54
N MET A 112 10.06 5.38 4.65
CA MET A 112 10.96 6.36 5.22
C MET A 112 11.96 6.83 4.16
N ARG A 113 12.35 8.10 4.23
CA ARG A 113 13.46 8.64 3.47
C ARG A 113 14.62 8.98 4.41
N ASP A 114 15.80 8.51 4.08
CA ASP A 114 17.03 8.96 4.69
C ASP A 114 18.01 9.38 3.59
N SER A 115 18.46 10.64 3.67
CA SER A 115 19.36 11.26 2.68
C SER A 115 18.79 11.12 1.26
N ASN A 116 19.44 10.33 0.42
CA ASN A 116 19.06 10.12 -0.98
C ASN A 116 18.40 8.76 -1.23
N LEU A 117 18.06 8.03 -0.17
CA LEU A 117 17.49 6.71 -0.25
C LEU A 117 16.10 6.66 0.37
N PHE A 118 15.28 5.80 -0.18
CA PHE A 118 13.99 5.42 0.37
C PHE A 118 14.10 4.01 0.95
N TYR A 119 13.48 3.79 2.09
CA TYR A 119 13.37 2.52 2.78
C TYR A 119 11.88 2.20 2.94
N LEU A 120 11.43 1.16 2.28
CA LEU A 120 10.10 0.63 2.45
C LEU A 120 10.16 -0.52 3.43
N PHE A 121 9.67 -0.31 4.64
CA PHE A 121 9.50 -1.33 5.66
C PHE A 121 8.19 -2.05 5.44
N TYR A 122 8.15 -3.34 5.72
CA TYR A 122 6.94 -4.16 5.60
C TYR A 122 7.02 -5.39 6.52
N SER A 123 5.85 -5.88 6.92
CA SER A 123 5.73 -7.16 7.64
C SER A 123 5.95 -8.32 6.67
N VAL A 124 6.68 -9.34 7.10
CA VAL A 124 7.03 -10.52 6.31
C VAL A 124 6.39 -11.79 6.85
N ALA A 125 6.19 -12.77 6.00
CA ALA A 125 5.55 -14.03 6.29
C ALA A 125 4.22 -13.84 7.05
N GLY A 126 3.38 -12.94 6.53
CA GLY A 126 2.24 -12.41 7.25
C GLY A 126 2.67 -11.33 8.25
N GLU A 127 2.77 -11.67 9.53
CA GLU A 127 3.16 -10.74 10.60
C GLU A 127 4.25 -11.35 11.50
N GLN A 128 5.17 -12.15 10.93
CA GLN A 128 6.18 -12.87 11.70
C GLN A 128 7.49 -12.08 11.90
N GLY A 129 7.66 -10.99 11.18
CA GLY A 129 8.84 -10.15 11.27
C GLY A 129 8.71 -8.90 10.43
N ILE A 130 9.76 -8.07 10.43
CA ILE A 130 9.84 -6.85 9.64
C ILE A 130 11.08 -6.92 8.76
N ALA A 131 10.92 -6.61 7.48
CA ALA A 131 12.00 -6.42 6.53
C ALA A 131 11.95 -5.03 5.91
N PHE A 132 12.93 -4.68 5.09
CA PHE A 132 12.88 -3.48 4.28
C PHE A 132 13.53 -3.69 2.92
N SER A 133 13.02 -2.95 1.94
CA SER A 133 13.64 -2.74 0.63
C SER A 133 14.15 -1.32 0.50
N GLN A 134 15.28 -1.15 -0.18
CA GLN A 134 15.93 0.13 -0.39
C GLN A 134 15.90 0.50 -1.87
N PHE A 135 15.57 1.76 -2.19
CA PHE A 135 15.56 2.27 -3.57
C PHE A 135 15.89 3.76 -3.63
N LYS A 136 16.32 4.22 -4.81
CA LYS A 136 16.71 5.62 -5.04
C LYS A 136 15.56 6.48 -5.52
N GLU A 137 14.60 5.89 -6.20
CA GLU A 137 13.48 6.60 -6.83
C GLU A 137 12.15 5.97 -6.42
N LEU A 138 11.15 6.82 -6.21
CA LEU A 138 9.79 6.35 -5.94
C LEU A 138 9.19 5.70 -7.19
N PRO A 139 8.22 4.78 -7.02
CA PRO A 139 7.50 4.22 -8.16
C PRO A 139 6.94 5.32 -9.05
N SER A 140 6.90 5.06 -10.36
CA SER A 140 6.31 5.98 -11.35
C SER A 140 4.84 6.25 -11.04
N ILE A 141 4.40 7.45 -11.38
CA ILE A 141 3.02 7.92 -11.20
C ILE A 141 2.24 7.87 -12.51
#